data_343532478c225a73d6a793eb71746ae4
#
_entry.id   343532478c225a73d6a793eb71746ae4
#
_cell.length_a   1.000
_cell.length_b   1.000
_cell.length_c   1.000
_cell.angle_alpha   90.00
_cell.angle_beta   90.00
_cell.angle_gamma   90.00
#
_symmetry.space_group_name_H-M   'P 1'
#
loop_
_entity.id
_entity.type
_entity.pdbx_description
1 polymer ?
#
loop_
_entity_poly.entity_id
_entity_poly.type
_entity_poly.pdbx_seq_one_letter_code
_entity_poly.pdbx_strand_id
1 'polypeptide(L)'
;MAPVPPPFPEGRPRRFRATVHGTVFGGRDRLLAEVGEGDPLRLLADPPGQGAPGVWVHLAAGEPLGHLPPEISSWLWPWMAGGGRAVAVAVHVGGQDEPSWRRIVLEVICQQ
;
A
#
# COMPACT_ATOMS: atom_id res chain seq x y z
N MET A 1 -14.18 -13.91 -20.90
CA MET A 1 -14.15 -14.52 -19.56
C MET A 1 -13.10 -13.82 -18.71
N ALA A 2 -13.46 -13.37 -17.53
CA ALA A 2 -12.52 -12.73 -16.64
C ALA A 2 -11.49 -13.75 -16.15
N PRO A 3 -10.19 -13.40 -16.09
CA PRO A 3 -9.21 -14.31 -15.52
C PRO A 3 -9.50 -14.58 -14.04
N VAL A 4 -9.28 -15.83 -13.65
CA VAL A 4 -9.40 -16.20 -12.24
C VAL A 4 -8.16 -15.68 -11.52
N PRO A 5 -8.30 -14.93 -10.45
CA PRO A 5 -7.13 -14.47 -9.70
C PRO A 5 -6.36 -15.65 -9.12
N PRO A 6 -5.04 -15.54 -8.95
CA PRO A 6 -4.26 -16.61 -8.35
C PRO A 6 -4.72 -16.88 -6.92
N PRO A 7 -4.50 -18.08 -6.40
CA PRO A 7 -4.84 -18.36 -5.00
C PRO A 7 -4.04 -17.44 -4.07
N PHE A 8 -4.68 -17.05 -2.98
CA PHE A 8 -4.01 -16.21 -1.99
C PHE A 8 -2.84 -16.99 -1.35
N PRO A 9 -1.69 -16.34 -1.14
CA PRO A 9 -0.52 -17.03 -0.58
C PRO A 9 -0.80 -17.69 0.77
N GLU A 10 -0.37 -18.94 0.93
CA GLU A 10 -0.52 -19.64 2.20
C GLU A 10 0.32 -18.99 3.28
N GLY A 11 -0.19 -19.01 4.49
CA GLY A 11 0.51 -18.48 5.66
C GLY A 11 0.48 -16.96 5.76
N ARG A 12 -0.20 -16.27 4.86
CA ARG A 12 -0.32 -14.81 4.92
C ARG A 12 -1.73 -14.42 5.36
N PRO A 13 -1.85 -13.38 6.20
CA PRO A 13 -3.17 -12.91 6.61
C PRO A 13 -3.84 -12.13 5.49
N ARG A 14 -5.14 -12.27 5.35
CA ARG A 14 -5.91 -11.49 4.37
C ARG A 14 -6.18 -10.07 4.83
N ARG A 15 -6.06 -9.84 6.12
CA ARG A 15 -6.21 -8.51 6.72
C ARG A 15 -5.01 -8.28 7.62
N PHE A 16 -4.31 -7.17 7.40
CA PHE A 16 -3.12 -6.85 8.17
C PHE A 16 -2.86 -5.35 8.16
N ARG A 17 -2.04 -4.88 9.08
CA ARG A 17 -1.60 -3.49 9.13
C ARG A 17 -0.21 -3.36 8.53
N ALA A 18 0.03 -2.23 7.88
CA ALA A 18 1.30 -1.92 7.25
C ALA A 18 1.60 -0.44 7.34
N THR A 19 2.88 -0.11 7.40
CA THR A 19 3.34 1.28 7.36
C THR A 19 3.59 1.70 5.92
N VAL A 20 3.49 3.01 5.65
CA VAL A 20 3.77 3.58 4.33
C VAL A 20 5.17 4.21 4.37
N HIS A 21 6.04 3.76 3.49
CA HIS A 21 7.42 4.23 3.39
C HIS A 21 7.58 5.17 2.20
N GLY A 22 8.65 5.96 2.22
CA GLY A 22 8.99 6.84 1.10
C GLY A 22 8.14 8.11 1.01
N THR A 23 7.40 8.45 2.05
CA THR A 23 6.53 9.63 2.06
C THR A 23 7.29 10.95 2.03
N VAL A 24 8.57 10.96 2.36
CA VAL A 24 9.40 12.17 2.37
C VAL A 24 9.99 12.51 1.01
N PHE A 25 9.97 11.58 0.06
CA PHE A 25 10.57 11.79 -1.24
C PHE A 25 9.62 12.49 -2.21
N GLY A 26 10.19 13.31 -3.12
CA GLY A 26 9.43 13.93 -4.18
C GLY A 26 8.33 14.88 -3.72
N GLY A 27 8.44 15.46 -2.53
CA GLY A 27 7.43 16.35 -1.99
C GLY A 27 6.17 15.66 -1.49
N ARG A 28 6.20 14.35 -1.35
CA ARG A 28 5.03 13.57 -0.92
C ARG A 28 4.59 13.88 0.51
N ASP A 29 5.50 14.38 1.33
CA ASP A 29 5.20 14.73 2.72
C ASP A 29 4.07 15.76 2.84
N ARG A 30 3.93 16.65 1.87
CA ARG A 30 2.81 17.60 1.83
C ARG A 30 1.46 16.92 1.67
N LEU A 31 1.44 15.74 1.03
CA LEU A 31 0.21 15.00 0.81
C LEU A 31 -0.31 14.34 2.09
N LEU A 32 0.54 14.21 3.11
CA LEU A 32 0.12 13.63 4.38
C LEU A 32 -0.98 14.46 5.04
N ALA A 33 -1.00 15.76 4.80
CA ALA A 33 -2.04 16.65 5.33
C ALA A 33 -3.41 16.38 4.71
N GLU A 34 -3.46 15.69 3.57
CA GLU A 34 -4.70 15.38 2.88
C GLU A 34 -5.27 14.01 3.29
N VAL A 35 -4.56 13.29 4.16
CA VAL A 35 -5.00 11.96 4.61
C VAL A 35 -5.53 12.06 6.02
N GLY A 36 -6.74 11.58 6.24
CA GLY A 36 -7.34 11.45 7.56
C GLY A 36 -7.57 10.00 7.93
N GLU A 37 -7.67 9.73 9.22
CA GLU A 37 -8.01 8.39 9.70
C GLU A 37 -9.37 7.97 9.14
N GLY A 38 -9.45 6.76 8.62
CA GLY A 38 -10.65 6.25 7.97
C GLY A 38 -10.69 6.49 6.46
N ASP A 39 -9.78 7.28 5.91
CA ASP A 39 -9.77 7.54 4.47
C ASP A 39 -9.33 6.30 3.68
N PRO A 40 -10.03 6.01 2.56
CA PRO A 40 -9.59 4.94 1.67
C PRO A 40 -8.36 5.37 0.89
N LEU A 41 -7.45 4.43 0.69
CA LEU A 41 -6.26 4.62 -0.13
C LEU A 41 -6.19 3.50 -1.16
N ARG A 42 -5.50 3.75 -2.26
CA ARG A 42 -5.42 2.79 -3.36
C ARG A 42 -4.06 2.10 -3.33
N LEU A 43 -4.09 0.78 -3.53
CA LEU A 43 -2.87 -0.02 -3.68
C LEU A 43 -2.68 -0.37 -5.15
N LEU A 44 -1.49 -0.15 -5.67
CA LEU A 44 -1.15 -0.39 -7.06
C LEU A 44 0.12 -1.23 -7.15
N ALA A 45 0.02 -2.35 -7.85
CA ALA A 45 1.19 -3.18 -8.12
C ALA A 45 2.00 -2.51 -9.23
N ASP A 46 3.18 -2.00 -8.87
CA ASP A 46 4.05 -1.36 -9.83
C ASP A 46 4.76 -2.42 -10.67
N PRO A 47 4.77 -2.32 -12.00
CA PRO A 47 5.50 -3.30 -12.82
C PRO A 47 6.97 -3.34 -12.43
N PRO A 48 7.60 -4.52 -12.42
CA PRO A 48 9.02 -4.62 -12.08
C PRO A 48 9.85 -3.85 -13.10
N GLY A 49 10.63 -2.89 -12.59
CA GLY A 49 11.62 -2.16 -13.36
C GLY A 49 13.00 -2.69 -13.05
N GLN A 50 13.92 -1.78 -12.76
CA GLN A 50 15.29 -2.15 -12.39
C GLN A 50 15.44 -2.56 -10.93
N GLY A 51 14.39 -2.40 -10.14
CA GLY A 51 14.39 -2.74 -8.72
C GLY A 51 13.43 -3.87 -8.39
N ALA A 52 13.29 -4.15 -7.12
CA ALA A 52 12.33 -5.15 -6.64
C ALA A 52 10.90 -4.71 -6.94
N PRO A 53 9.97 -5.66 -7.15
CA PRO A 53 8.56 -5.33 -7.33
C PRO A 53 8.04 -4.56 -6.12
N GLY A 54 7.26 -3.51 -6.38
CA GLY A 54 6.73 -2.66 -5.34
C GLY A 54 5.21 -2.53 -5.39
N VAL A 55 4.60 -2.43 -4.23
CA VAL A 55 3.19 -2.08 -4.11
C VAL A 55 3.13 -0.63 -3.64
N TRP A 56 2.61 0.24 -4.49
CA TRP A 56 2.50 1.66 -4.22
C TRP A 56 1.18 1.99 -3.56
N VAL A 57 1.22 3.00 -2.70
CA VAL A 57 0.05 3.53 -2.02
C VAL A 57 -0.26 4.89 -2.61
N HIS A 58 -1.46 5.05 -3.14
CA HIS A 58 -1.92 6.29 -3.75
C HIS A 58 -3.11 6.86 -2.99
N LEU A 59 -3.24 8.18 -3.00
CA LEU A 59 -4.46 8.83 -2.55
C LEU A 59 -5.62 8.40 -3.44
N ALA A 60 -6.84 8.49 -2.94
CA ALA A 60 -8.03 8.20 -3.74
C ALA A 60 -8.09 9.04 -5.00
N ALA A 61 -7.54 10.26 -4.96
CA ALA A 61 -7.45 11.15 -6.12
C ALA A 61 -6.39 10.72 -7.15
N GLY A 62 -5.50 9.80 -6.80
CA GLY A 62 -4.54 9.22 -7.72
C GLY A 62 -3.07 9.59 -7.49
N GLU A 63 -2.78 10.51 -6.59
CA GLU A 63 -1.40 10.93 -6.34
C GLU A 63 -0.64 9.90 -5.49
N PRO A 64 0.63 9.59 -5.84
CA PRO A 64 1.40 8.62 -5.06
C PRO A 64 1.80 9.19 -3.70
N LEU A 65 1.53 8.44 -2.65
CA LEU A 65 1.86 8.81 -1.27
C LEU A 65 3.16 8.15 -0.82
N GLY A 66 3.38 6.91 -1.21
CA GLY A 66 4.53 6.12 -0.83
C GLY A 66 4.33 4.67 -1.25
N HIS A 67 5.03 3.77 -0.58
CA HIS A 67 4.98 2.35 -0.91
C HIS A 67 4.94 1.48 0.35
N LEU A 68 4.50 0.25 0.19
CA LEU A 68 4.54 -0.74 1.28
C LEU A 68 5.97 -1.25 1.47
N PRO A 69 6.30 -1.74 2.69
CA PRO A 69 7.63 -2.29 2.93
C PRO A 69 7.89 -3.53 2.07
N PRO A 70 9.19 -3.80 1.76
CA PRO A 70 9.55 -4.95 0.91
C PRO A 70 9.06 -6.30 1.44
N GLU A 71 8.98 -6.47 2.76
CA GLU A 71 8.52 -7.70 3.38
C GLU A 71 7.08 -8.03 3.01
N ILE A 72 6.29 -7.00 2.71
CA ILE A 72 4.90 -7.17 2.28
C ILE A 72 4.83 -7.21 0.77
N SER A 73 5.52 -6.31 0.09
CA SER A 73 5.50 -6.24 -1.38
C SER A 73 5.99 -7.53 -2.01
N SER A 74 6.93 -8.22 -1.38
CA SER A 74 7.51 -9.45 -1.94
C SER A 74 6.48 -10.54 -2.22
N TRP A 75 5.44 -10.64 -1.41
CA TRP A 75 4.39 -11.63 -1.62
C TRP A 75 3.07 -11.02 -2.14
N LEU A 76 2.82 -9.76 -1.81
CA LEU A 76 1.58 -9.11 -2.23
C LEU A 76 1.60 -8.72 -3.70
N TRP A 77 2.75 -8.26 -4.21
CA TRP A 77 2.88 -7.83 -5.60
C TRP A 77 2.53 -8.93 -6.61
N PRO A 78 3.11 -10.15 -6.51
CA PRO A 78 2.77 -11.19 -7.49
C PRO A 78 1.29 -11.56 -7.48
N TRP A 79 0.69 -11.59 -6.30
CA TRP A 79 -0.74 -11.88 -6.19
C TRP A 79 -1.60 -10.80 -6.83
N MET A 80 -1.29 -9.51 -6.55
CA MET A 80 -2.01 -8.39 -7.15
C MET A 80 -1.77 -8.30 -8.65
N ALA A 81 -0.55 -8.51 -9.11
CA ALA A 81 -0.19 -8.47 -10.53
C ALA A 81 -0.92 -9.57 -11.31
N GLY A 82 -1.22 -10.69 -10.65
CA GLY A 82 -1.98 -11.79 -11.24
C GLY A 82 -3.49 -11.63 -11.17
N GLY A 83 -4.00 -10.52 -10.64
CA GLY A 83 -5.42 -10.23 -10.58
C GLY A 83 -6.04 -10.20 -9.19
N GLY A 84 -5.24 -10.42 -8.14
CA GLY A 84 -5.74 -10.30 -6.78
C GLY A 84 -6.08 -8.85 -6.45
N ARG A 85 -7.06 -8.64 -5.59
CA ARG A 85 -7.54 -7.31 -5.21
C ARG A 85 -7.27 -7.04 -3.74
N ALA A 86 -6.64 -5.91 -3.47
CA ALA A 86 -6.42 -5.44 -2.11
C ALA A 86 -6.90 -3.99 -2.00
N VAL A 87 -7.52 -3.67 -0.87
CA VAL A 87 -7.95 -2.32 -0.54
C VAL A 87 -7.27 -1.89 0.76
N ALA A 88 -7.15 -0.60 0.96
CA ALA A 88 -6.49 -0.07 2.14
C ALA A 88 -7.27 1.10 2.73
N VAL A 89 -7.17 1.22 4.05
CA VAL A 89 -7.78 2.31 4.81
C VAL A 89 -6.73 2.82 5.79
N ALA A 90 -6.61 4.15 5.91
CA ALA A 90 -5.71 4.76 6.89
C ALA A 90 -6.28 4.55 8.29
N VAL A 91 -5.55 3.87 9.16
CA VAL A 91 -5.98 3.64 10.55
C VAL A 91 -5.22 4.52 11.54
N HIS A 92 -4.08 5.05 11.14
CA HIS A 92 -3.32 6.02 11.93
C HIS A 92 -2.67 7.04 11.00
N VAL A 93 -2.80 8.31 11.34
CA VAL A 93 -2.14 9.40 10.64
C VAL A 93 -1.45 10.25 11.70
N GLY A 94 -0.13 10.13 11.80
CA GLY A 94 0.67 10.85 12.78
C GLY A 94 1.10 12.22 12.30
N GLY A 95 1.57 13.03 13.24
CA GLY A 95 2.09 14.35 12.95
C GLY A 95 3.56 14.33 12.56
N GLN A 96 4.14 15.54 12.41
CA GLN A 96 5.53 15.70 12.00
C GLN A 96 6.54 15.23 13.04
N ASP A 97 6.09 15.06 14.28
CA ASP A 97 6.92 14.55 15.37
C ASP A 97 7.15 13.05 15.31
N GLU A 98 6.34 12.34 14.51
CA GLU A 98 6.56 10.91 14.28
C GLU A 98 7.53 10.68 13.14
N PRO A 99 8.35 9.60 13.21
CA PRO A 99 9.21 9.24 12.08
C PRO A 99 8.40 9.02 10.81
N SER A 100 8.93 9.45 9.67
CA SER A 100 8.22 9.39 8.38
C SER A 100 7.74 7.98 8.03
N TRP A 101 8.53 6.97 8.40
CA TRP A 101 8.24 5.58 8.04
C TRP A 101 7.09 4.95 8.84
N ARG A 102 6.56 5.65 9.84
CA ARG A 102 5.40 5.17 10.60
C ARG A 102 4.31 6.23 10.79
N ARG A 103 4.41 7.36 10.09
CA ARG A 103 3.36 8.40 10.18
C ARG A 103 2.01 7.89 9.71
N ILE A 104 2.00 7.02 8.69
CA ILE A 104 0.76 6.45 8.21
C ILE A 104 0.81 4.94 8.38
N VAL A 105 -0.21 4.43 9.05
CA VAL A 105 -0.45 2.99 9.17
C VAL A 105 -1.74 2.68 8.45
N LEU A 106 -1.69 1.70 7.58
CA LEU A 106 -2.85 1.23 6.82
C LEU A 106 -3.36 -0.08 7.39
N GLU A 107 -4.65 -0.30 7.25
CA GLU A 107 -5.20 -1.64 7.28
C GLU A 107 -5.42 -2.09 5.85
N VAL A 108 -4.78 -3.18 5.48
CA VAL A 108 -4.88 -3.76 4.14
C VAL A 108 -5.81 -4.96 4.21
N ILE A 109 -6.77 -5.01 3.28
CA ILE A 109 -7.75 -6.10 3.21
C ILE A 109 -7.64 -6.71 1.81
N CYS A 110 -7.27 -7.99 1.78
CA CYS A 110 -7.13 -8.74 0.54
C CYS A 110 -8.42 -9.47 0.21
N GLN A 111 -8.93 -9.26 -1.00
CA GLN A 111 -10.18 -9.84 -1.49
C GLN A 111 -9.89 -10.81 -2.62
N GLN A 112 -10.71 -11.84 -2.69
CA GLN A 112 -10.68 -12.73 -3.87
C GLN A 112 -11.84 -12.47 -4.77
#